data_80151ef6004cafc371e0c17780cbabcb
#
_entry.id   80151ef6004cafc371e0c17780cbabcb
#
_cell.length_a   1.000
_cell.length_b   1.000
_cell.length_c   1.000
_cell.angle_alpha   90.00
_cell.angle_beta   90.00
_cell.angle_gamma   90.00
#
_symmetry.space_group_name_H-M   'P 1'
#
loop_
_entity.id
_entity.type
_entity.pdbx_description
1 polymer ?
#
loop_
_entity_poly.entity_id
_entity_poly.type
_entity_poly.pdbx_seq_one_letter_code
_entity_poly.pdbx_strand_id
1 'polypeptide(L)'
;MRKLFVWAVFCMVASLARAQEQRSVVQLVTDSGVVKIVLYNETPLHRDNFLKLVRDGFYDGVLFHRVIFGFMIQTGDSLSKHAEPGKIYGDGRYESYKIPAEIHYPEIVHRRWSVAAAREGDENNPQRESSMCQFYIVYGKRFNDDMLDEEQERLDRETGGTVKMTPEVREIYQKYGGTPHLDGQYTVFGEVVEGMDVVDKIQRVETDDNARPVGDIRILKATIVE
;
A
#
# COMPACT_ATOMS: atom_id res chain seq x y z
N MET A 1 34.36 -58.74 -33.38
CA MET A 1 34.18 -58.12 -32.05
C MET A 1 33.86 -56.66 -32.28
N ARG A 2 32.58 -56.30 -32.22
CA ARG A 2 32.06 -54.93 -32.42
C ARG A 2 31.92 -54.29 -31.06
N LYS A 3 32.69 -53.24 -30.78
CA LYS A 3 32.51 -52.43 -29.57
C LYS A 3 31.38 -51.42 -29.79
N LEU A 4 30.26 -51.57 -29.12
CA LEU A 4 29.20 -50.57 -29.03
C LEU A 4 29.67 -49.45 -28.08
N PHE A 5 29.80 -48.24 -28.62
CA PHE A 5 29.93 -47.04 -27.84
C PHE A 5 28.51 -46.55 -27.46
N VAL A 6 28.14 -46.67 -26.17
CA VAL A 6 26.95 -46.07 -25.63
C VAL A 6 27.28 -44.63 -25.26
N TRP A 7 26.75 -43.68 -26.01
CA TRP A 7 26.78 -42.26 -25.67
C TRP A 7 25.64 -42.00 -24.65
N ALA A 8 26.03 -41.78 -23.39
CA ALA A 8 25.10 -41.27 -22.37
C ALA A 8 24.95 -39.75 -22.59
N VAL A 9 23.82 -39.35 -23.14
CA VAL A 9 23.42 -37.94 -23.20
C VAL A 9 22.96 -37.56 -21.80
N PHE A 10 23.81 -36.87 -21.06
CA PHE A 10 23.48 -36.27 -19.77
C PHE A 10 22.68 -35.01 -20.06
N CYS A 11 21.34 -35.11 -20.08
CA CYS A 11 20.46 -33.96 -20.07
C CYS A 11 20.58 -33.24 -18.71
N MET A 12 21.45 -32.23 -18.68
CA MET A 12 21.51 -31.28 -17.58
C MET A 12 20.27 -30.40 -17.66
N VAL A 13 19.21 -30.80 -16.97
CA VAL A 13 18.05 -29.95 -16.72
C VAL A 13 18.54 -28.88 -15.73
N ALA A 14 19.01 -27.78 -16.27
CA ALA A 14 19.22 -26.57 -15.50
C ALA A 14 17.85 -26.10 -15.02
N SER A 15 17.45 -26.52 -13.83
CA SER A 15 16.37 -25.91 -13.08
C SER A 15 16.75 -24.46 -12.86
N LEU A 16 16.23 -23.56 -13.68
CA LEU A 16 16.16 -22.14 -13.37
C LEU A 16 15.22 -22.01 -12.17
N ALA A 17 15.74 -22.31 -10.98
CA ALA A 17 15.17 -21.79 -9.74
C ALA A 17 15.30 -20.27 -9.87
N ARG A 18 14.21 -19.63 -10.32
CA ARG A 18 14.05 -18.18 -10.19
C ARG A 18 14.09 -17.96 -8.69
N ALA A 19 15.26 -17.57 -8.18
CA ALA A 19 15.37 -17.16 -6.78
C ALA A 19 14.29 -16.10 -6.61
N GLN A 20 13.28 -16.40 -5.81
CA GLN A 20 12.25 -15.44 -5.48
C GLN A 20 12.99 -14.33 -4.74
N GLU A 21 13.16 -13.20 -5.40
CA GLU A 21 13.90 -12.08 -4.85
C GLU A 21 13.26 -11.72 -3.51
N GLN A 22 14.06 -11.78 -2.45
CA GLN A 22 13.58 -11.54 -1.09
C GLN A 22 12.96 -10.15 -1.03
N ARG A 23 11.72 -10.07 -0.55
CA ARG A 23 11.01 -8.79 -0.42
C ARG A 23 11.61 -7.99 0.72
N SER A 24 11.82 -6.71 0.49
CA SER A 24 12.30 -5.79 1.53
C SER A 24 11.25 -5.56 2.59
N VAL A 25 11.69 -5.49 3.86
CA VAL A 25 10.83 -5.20 5.00
C VAL A 25 11.25 -3.88 5.63
N VAL A 26 10.28 -3.01 5.88
CA VAL A 26 10.45 -1.72 6.56
C VAL A 26 9.73 -1.74 7.89
N GLN A 27 10.43 -1.34 8.95
CA GLN A 27 9.88 -1.15 10.27
C GLN A 27 9.59 0.33 10.52
N LEU A 28 8.35 0.62 10.92
CA LEU A 28 7.92 1.93 11.39
C LEU A 28 7.72 1.88 12.91
N VAL A 29 8.54 2.59 13.65
CA VAL A 29 8.34 2.84 15.09
C VAL A 29 7.45 4.06 15.22
N THR A 30 6.30 3.92 15.86
CA THR A 30 5.33 5.00 16.06
C THR A 30 5.08 5.25 17.54
N ASP A 31 4.42 6.37 17.88
CA ASP A 31 3.92 6.65 19.25
C ASP A 31 2.95 5.58 19.77
N SER A 32 2.34 4.82 18.87
CA SER A 32 1.34 3.80 19.20
C SER A 32 1.90 2.38 19.26
N GLY A 33 3.12 2.17 18.76
CA GLY A 33 3.79 0.87 18.68
C GLY A 33 4.56 0.69 17.37
N VAL A 34 4.95 -0.54 17.08
CA VAL A 34 5.77 -0.89 15.91
C VAL A 34 4.91 -1.56 14.84
N VAL A 35 5.09 -1.15 13.59
CA VAL A 35 4.45 -1.75 12.41
C VAL A 35 5.56 -2.19 11.45
N LYS A 36 5.49 -3.41 10.90
CA LYS A 36 6.37 -3.85 9.81
C LYS A 36 5.58 -4.02 8.52
N ILE A 37 6.17 -3.50 7.46
CA ILE A 37 5.60 -3.49 6.11
C ILE A 37 6.54 -4.29 5.21
N VAL A 38 6.03 -5.32 4.53
CA VAL A 38 6.73 -5.97 3.41
C VAL A 38 6.38 -5.23 2.12
N LEU A 39 7.39 -4.93 1.30
CA LEU A 39 7.22 -4.24 0.01
C LEU A 39 7.15 -5.24 -1.14
N TYR A 40 6.31 -4.94 -2.15
CA TYR A 40 6.11 -5.81 -3.30
C TYR A 40 7.16 -5.56 -4.38
N ASN A 41 7.73 -6.66 -4.92
CA ASN A 41 8.67 -6.60 -6.04
C ASN A 41 7.96 -6.33 -7.37
N GLU A 42 6.66 -6.54 -7.40
CA GLU A 42 5.77 -6.28 -8.54
C GLU A 42 5.57 -4.78 -8.81
N THR A 43 5.87 -3.91 -7.81
CA THR A 43 5.78 -2.46 -7.91
C THR A 43 7.14 -1.80 -7.63
N PRO A 44 8.16 -2.04 -8.48
CA PRO A 44 9.54 -1.65 -8.21
C PRO A 44 9.76 -0.15 -8.07
N LEU A 45 9.04 0.69 -8.82
CA LEU A 45 9.20 2.16 -8.71
C LEU A 45 8.76 2.66 -7.33
N HIS A 46 7.62 2.19 -6.83
CA HIS A 46 7.12 2.55 -5.50
C HIS A 46 8.01 1.95 -4.41
N ARG A 47 8.38 0.66 -4.53
CA ARG A 47 9.28 -0.02 -3.58
C ARG A 47 10.61 0.74 -3.43
N ASP A 48 11.29 1.00 -4.54
CA ASP A 48 12.64 1.57 -4.54
C ASP A 48 12.62 3.03 -4.05
N ASN A 49 11.58 3.80 -4.43
CA ASN A 49 11.35 5.14 -3.92
C ASN A 49 11.08 5.13 -2.40
N PHE A 50 10.20 4.24 -1.92
CA PHE A 50 9.91 4.15 -0.50
C PHE A 50 11.16 3.78 0.31
N LEU A 51 11.95 2.80 -0.15
CA LEU A 51 13.23 2.42 0.46
C LEU A 51 14.23 3.57 0.47
N LYS A 52 14.30 4.36 -0.61
CA LYS A 52 15.13 5.57 -0.66
C LYS A 52 14.72 6.57 0.42
N LEU A 53 13.44 6.90 0.50
CA LEU A 53 12.92 7.84 1.50
C LEU A 53 13.14 7.36 2.94
N VAL A 54 13.05 6.05 3.19
CA VAL A 54 13.37 5.45 4.49
C VAL A 54 14.86 5.63 4.83
N ARG A 55 15.78 5.36 3.87
CA ARG A 55 17.24 5.56 4.08
C ARG A 55 17.59 7.01 4.34
N ASP A 56 16.89 7.92 3.69
CA ASP A 56 17.09 9.37 3.84
C ASP A 56 16.48 9.94 5.15
N GLY A 57 15.83 9.10 5.97
CA GLY A 57 15.13 9.51 7.20
C GLY A 57 13.93 10.44 6.93
N PHE A 58 13.38 10.37 5.71
CA PHE A 58 12.28 11.25 5.30
C PHE A 58 11.04 11.08 6.18
N TYR A 59 10.72 9.86 6.59
CA TYR A 59 9.54 9.57 7.39
C TYR A 59 9.68 9.83 8.89
N ASP A 60 10.90 10.10 9.38
CA ASP A 60 11.14 10.35 10.80
C ASP A 60 10.45 11.66 11.24
N GLY A 61 9.55 11.57 12.19
CA GLY A 61 8.78 12.67 12.75
C GLY A 61 7.48 13.04 12.01
N VAL A 62 7.14 12.43 10.87
CA VAL A 62 5.88 12.75 10.16
C VAL A 62 4.65 12.21 10.90
N LEU A 63 3.53 12.90 10.74
CA LEU A 63 2.24 12.53 11.34
C LEU A 63 1.48 11.50 10.48
N PHE A 64 0.64 10.71 11.13
CA PHE A 64 -0.58 10.21 10.52
C PHE A 64 -1.57 11.38 10.47
N HIS A 65 -1.51 12.14 9.39
CA HIS A 65 -2.23 13.42 9.25
C HIS A 65 -3.71 13.26 8.87
N ARG A 66 -4.12 12.06 8.43
CA ARG A 66 -5.50 11.74 8.09
C ARG A 66 -5.83 10.31 8.49
N VAL A 67 -6.82 10.17 9.36
CA VAL A 67 -7.31 8.88 9.87
C VAL A 67 -8.82 8.83 9.71
N ILE A 68 -9.33 7.83 8.99
CA ILE A 68 -10.77 7.63 8.83
C ILE A 68 -11.11 6.24 9.35
N PHE A 69 -11.89 6.21 10.42
CA PHE A 69 -12.35 4.97 11.05
C PHE A 69 -13.00 4.02 10.04
N GLY A 70 -12.60 2.76 10.07
CA GLY A 70 -13.13 1.73 9.17
C GLY A 70 -12.71 1.89 7.71
N PHE A 71 -11.78 2.81 7.39
CA PHE A 71 -11.29 3.03 6.04
C PHE A 71 -9.78 2.89 5.94
N MET A 72 -9.01 3.89 6.41
CA MET A 72 -7.53 3.89 6.29
C MET A 72 -6.88 4.85 7.28
N ILE A 73 -5.55 4.70 7.45
CA ILE A 73 -4.67 5.67 8.09
C ILE A 73 -3.64 6.16 7.08
N GLN A 74 -3.50 7.48 6.91
CA GLN A 74 -2.64 8.10 5.89
C GLN A 74 -1.55 8.95 6.54
N THR A 75 -0.36 8.91 5.96
CA THR A 75 0.86 9.59 6.43
C THR A 75 1.74 10.02 5.24
N GLY A 76 2.93 10.58 5.52
CA GLY A 76 3.97 10.84 4.53
C GLY A 76 4.15 12.30 4.15
N ASP A 77 3.35 13.25 4.64
CA ASP A 77 3.59 14.69 4.40
C ASP A 77 4.72 15.20 5.29
N SER A 78 5.85 15.60 4.69
CA SER A 78 7.03 16.07 5.41
C SER A 78 6.80 17.37 6.21
N LEU A 79 5.84 18.18 5.79
CA LEU A 79 5.49 19.41 6.53
C LEU A 79 4.89 19.10 7.90
N SER A 80 4.31 17.92 8.05
CA SER A 80 3.73 17.48 9.32
C SER A 80 4.76 17.19 10.41
N LYS A 81 6.07 17.18 10.09
CA LYS A 81 7.15 17.08 11.11
C LYS A 81 7.10 18.25 12.11
N HIS A 82 6.70 19.40 11.63
CA HIS A 82 6.53 20.63 12.43
C HIS A 82 5.05 21.05 12.49
N ALA A 83 4.20 20.06 12.78
CA ALA A 83 2.76 20.27 12.75
C ALA A 83 2.28 21.32 13.75
N GLU A 84 1.47 22.24 13.25
CA GLU A 84 0.77 23.26 14.02
C GLU A 84 -0.66 22.78 14.35
N PRO A 85 -1.19 23.09 15.53
CA PRO A 85 -2.56 22.77 15.87
C PRO A 85 -3.56 23.33 14.83
N GLY A 86 -4.54 22.54 14.43
CA GLY A 86 -5.61 22.95 13.50
C GLY A 86 -5.20 23.13 12.04
N LYS A 87 -3.93 22.90 11.68
CA LYS A 87 -3.47 23.00 10.29
C LYS A 87 -3.70 21.67 9.56
N ILE A 88 -4.16 21.78 8.31
CA ILE A 88 -4.37 20.63 7.41
C ILE A 88 -3.05 20.30 6.71
N TYR A 89 -2.77 19.00 6.62
CA TYR A 89 -1.61 18.42 5.93
C TYR A 89 -2.07 17.40 4.88
N GLY A 90 -1.18 17.06 3.96
CA GLY A 90 -1.46 16.04 2.93
C GLY A 90 -1.93 16.61 1.59
N ASP A 91 -1.79 17.92 1.35
CA ASP A 91 -2.19 18.55 0.09
C ASP A 91 -1.15 18.41 -1.06
N GLY A 92 -0.01 17.80 -0.81
CA GLY A 92 1.00 17.49 -1.82
C GLY A 92 1.79 18.68 -2.37
N ARG A 93 1.52 19.92 -1.90
CA ARG A 93 2.10 21.15 -2.49
C ARG A 93 3.62 21.26 -2.47
N TYR A 94 4.31 20.38 -1.73
CA TYR A 94 5.76 20.34 -1.62
C TYR A 94 6.38 19.09 -2.23
N GLU A 95 5.61 18.33 -2.98
CA GLU A 95 6.12 17.18 -3.70
C GLU A 95 6.87 17.62 -4.96
N SER A 96 8.10 17.18 -5.12
CA SER A 96 8.98 17.60 -6.23
C SER A 96 8.85 16.72 -7.47
N TYR A 97 8.22 15.55 -7.35
CA TYR A 97 7.93 14.61 -8.43
C TYR A 97 6.74 13.73 -8.08
N LYS A 98 6.23 13.00 -9.07
CA LYS A 98 5.23 11.96 -8.91
C LYS A 98 5.81 10.62 -9.39
N ILE A 99 5.22 9.52 -8.95
CA ILE A 99 5.62 8.16 -9.35
C ILE A 99 4.59 7.64 -10.35
N PRO A 100 5.00 7.18 -11.54
CA PRO A 100 4.10 6.53 -12.47
C PRO A 100 3.32 5.39 -11.81
N ALA A 101 2.05 5.25 -12.13
CA ALA A 101 1.20 4.22 -11.55
C ALA A 101 1.71 2.80 -11.86
N GLU A 102 1.71 1.93 -10.86
CA GLU A 102 2.03 0.49 -10.98
C GLU A 102 0.84 -0.32 -10.47
N ILE A 103 -0.29 -0.22 -11.16
CA ILE A 103 -1.55 -0.86 -10.78
C ILE A 103 -1.62 -2.26 -11.38
N HIS A 104 -1.66 -3.28 -10.53
CA HIS A 104 -1.69 -4.71 -10.89
C HIS A 104 -3.02 -5.35 -10.47
N TYR A 105 -4.11 -4.90 -11.04
CA TYR A 105 -5.43 -5.48 -10.81
C TYR A 105 -5.71 -6.58 -11.85
N PRO A 106 -6.28 -7.74 -11.48
CA PRO A 106 -6.84 -8.11 -10.16
C PRO A 106 -5.85 -8.81 -9.19
N GLU A 107 -4.57 -8.97 -9.54
CA GLU A 107 -3.59 -9.73 -8.76
C GLU A 107 -3.28 -9.07 -7.41
N ILE A 108 -3.28 -7.74 -7.38
CA ILE A 108 -3.02 -6.93 -6.18
C ILE A 108 -4.23 -6.02 -5.94
N VAL A 109 -4.85 -6.16 -4.77
CA VAL A 109 -6.08 -5.47 -4.38
C VAL A 109 -5.94 -4.76 -3.04
N HIS A 110 -6.83 -3.81 -2.75
CA HIS A 110 -6.84 -3.04 -1.49
C HIS A 110 -7.46 -3.83 -0.34
N ARG A 111 -6.97 -5.05 -0.09
CA ARG A 111 -7.41 -5.83 1.07
C ARG A 111 -6.97 -5.16 2.37
N ARG A 112 -7.59 -5.52 3.49
CA ARG A 112 -7.14 -5.04 4.80
C ARG A 112 -5.65 -5.30 4.98
N TRP A 113 -4.94 -4.32 5.53
CA TRP A 113 -3.50 -4.28 5.76
C TRP A 113 -2.64 -3.96 4.53
N SER A 114 -3.22 -3.80 3.34
CA SER A 114 -2.48 -3.31 2.18
C SER A 114 -1.92 -1.92 2.44
N VAL A 115 -0.75 -1.64 1.88
CA VAL A 115 -0.08 -0.34 1.87
C VAL A 115 -0.13 0.21 0.46
N ALA A 116 -0.74 1.36 0.27
CA ALA A 116 -0.96 1.95 -1.04
C ALA A 116 -0.54 3.43 -1.08
N ALA A 117 -0.14 3.88 -2.25
CA ALA A 117 0.27 5.26 -2.47
C ALA A 117 -0.94 6.18 -2.59
N ALA A 118 -0.90 7.34 -1.92
CA ALA A 118 -1.87 8.40 -2.14
C ALA A 118 -1.64 9.07 -3.50
N ARG A 119 -2.65 9.76 -4.02
CA ARG A 119 -2.57 10.54 -5.26
C ARG A 119 -3.65 11.61 -5.31
N GLU A 120 -3.47 12.58 -6.20
CA GLU A 120 -4.52 13.53 -6.57
C GLU A 120 -5.64 12.86 -7.36
N GLY A 121 -6.83 13.49 -7.36
CA GLY A 121 -7.98 13.01 -8.13
C GLY A 121 -7.77 13.07 -9.63
N ASP A 122 -8.53 12.27 -10.38
CA ASP A 122 -8.39 12.07 -11.83
C ASP A 122 -8.54 13.40 -12.65
N GLU A 123 -9.26 14.40 -12.12
CA GLU A 123 -9.38 15.72 -12.77
C GLU A 123 -8.03 16.42 -12.94
N ASN A 124 -7.16 16.31 -11.94
CA ASN A 124 -5.82 16.93 -11.94
C ASN A 124 -4.71 15.93 -12.27
N ASN A 125 -5.04 14.63 -12.29
CA ASN A 125 -4.08 13.55 -12.43
C ASN A 125 -4.68 12.38 -13.23
N PRO A 126 -4.99 12.56 -14.51
CA PRO A 126 -5.63 11.53 -15.34
C PRO A 126 -4.72 10.31 -15.57
N GLN A 127 -3.42 10.44 -15.35
CA GLN A 127 -2.46 9.34 -15.46
C GLN A 127 -2.34 8.54 -14.16
N ARG A 128 -3.05 8.94 -13.09
CA ARG A 128 -3.08 8.28 -11.79
C ARG A 128 -1.70 8.12 -11.16
N GLU A 129 -0.79 9.05 -11.45
CA GLU A 129 0.53 9.08 -10.83
C GLU A 129 0.41 9.24 -9.32
N SER A 130 1.25 8.53 -8.60
CA SER A 130 1.25 8.54 -7.14
C SER A 130 2.06 9.69 -6.57
N SER A 131 1.69 10.13 -5.37
CA SER A 131 2.51 10.97 -4.52
C SER A 131 3.90 10.35 -4.33
N MET A 132 4.93 11.19 -4.32
CA MET A 132 6.30 10.72 -4.05
C MET A 132 6.46 10.15 -2.64
N CYS A 133 5.63 10.56 -1.68
CA CYS A 133 5.89 10.28 -0.26
C CYS A 133 4.65 9.89 0.55
N GLN A 134 3.45 10.30 0.13
CA GLN A 134 2.25 9.99 0.91
C GLN A 134 1.74 8.59 0.61
N PHE A 135 1.44 7.86 1.68
CA PHE A 135 0.87 6.53 1.60
C PHE A 135 -0.18 6.31 2.69
N TYR A 136 -1.00 5.29 2.50
CA TYR A 136 -1.99 4.89 3.48
C TYR A 136 -1.96 3.38 3.72
N ILE A 137 -2.36 3.00 4.94
CA ILE A 137 -2.57 1.61 5.33
C ILE A 137 -4.07 1.36 5.36
N VAL A 138 -4.53 0.39 4.58
CA VAL A 138 -5.94 0.03 4.46
C VAL A 138 -6.40 -0.69 5.72
N TYR A 139 -7.51 -0.23 6.31
CA TYR A 139 -8.26 -0.98 7.32
C TYR A 139 -9.52 -1.60 6.70
N GLY A 140 -10.41 -0.77 6.17
CA GLY A 140 -11.64 -1.18 5.51
C GLY A 140 -12.61 -1.95 6.40
N LYS A 141 -13.66 -2.51 5.79
CA LYS A 141 -14.65 -3.38 6.44
C LYS A 141 -14.71 -4.73 5.71
N ARG A 142 -15.38 -5.72 6.30
CA ARG A 142 -15.75 -6.96 5.61
C ARG A 142 -17.04 -6.75 4.83
N PHE A 143 -17.21 -7.49 3.76
CA PHE A 143 -18.32 -7.38 2.84
C PHE A 143 -19.09 -8.70 2.76
N ASN A 144 -20.39 -8.62 2.53
CA ASN A 144 -21.20 -9.71 1.99
C ASN A 144 -21.43 -9.48 0.48
N ASP A 145 -22.16 -10.38 -0.18
CA ASP A 145 -22.36 -10.29 -1.62
C ASP A 145 -23.14 -9.03 -2.03
N ASP A 146 -24.21 -8.67 -1.32
CA ASP A 146 -25.01 -7.48 -1.61
C ASP A 146 -24.16 -6.20 -1.52
N MET A 147 -23.31 -6.09 -0.48
CA MET A 147 -22.40 -4.97 -0.33
C MET A 147 -21.33 -4.92 -1.44
N LEU A 148 -20.88 -6.07 -1.92
CA LEU A 148 -19.92 -6.11 -3.04
C LEU A 148 -20.59 -5.76 -4.38
N ASP A 149 -21.88 -6.02 -4.54
CA ASP A 149 -22.62 -5.56 -5.70
C ASP A 149 -22.73 -4.02 -5.72
N GLU A 150 -23.02 -3.40 -4.57
CA GLU A 150 -23.01 -1.93 -4.43
C GLU A 150 -21.61 -1.33 -4.72
N GLU A 151 -20.55 -1.97 -4.24
CA GLU A 151 -19.17 -1.52 -4.51
C GLU A 151 -18.79 -1.74 -5.99
N GLN A 152 -19.30 -2.79 -6.66
CA GLN A 152 -19.10 -2.97 -8.09
C GLN A 152 -19.80 -1.87 -8.90
N GLU A 153 -21.02 -1.49 -8.54
CA GLU A 153 -21.69 -0.36 -9.17
C GLU A 153 -20.91 0.95 -8.98
N ARG A 154 -20.31 1.13 -7.81
CA ARG A 154 -19.44 2.28 -7.53
C ARG A 154 -18.19 2.26 -8.41
N LEU A 155 -17.49 1.12 -8.50
CA LEU A 155 -16.33 0.93 -9.39
C LEU A 155 -16.71 1.22 -10.86
N ASP A 156 -17.87 0.76 -11.29
CA ASP A 156 -18.34 0.98 -12.67
C ASP A 156 -18.53 2.48 -12.98
N ARG A 157 -19.05 3.24 -12.02
CA ARG A 157 -19.17 4.69 -12.16
C ARG A 157 -17.81 5.40 -12.19
N GLU A 158 -16.88 5.00 -11.32
CA GLU A 158 -15.59 5.66 -11.14
C GLU A 158 -14.57 5.26 -12.23
N THR A 159 -14.70 4.05 -12.80
CA THR A 159 -13.74 3.51 -13.77
C THR A 159 -14.30 3.35 -15.19
N GLY A 160 -15.53 3.78 -15.44
CA GLY A 160 -16.21 3.54 -16.71
C GLY A 160 -16.44 2.07 -17.01
N GLY A 161 -16.56 1.23 -15.96
CA GLY A 161 -16.81 -0.21 -16.07
C GLY A 161 -15.59 -1.05 -16.47
N THR A 162 -14.38 -0.48 -16.44
CA THR A 162 -13.14 -1.21 -16.80
C THR A 162 -12.62 -2.10 -15.69
N VAL A 163 -12.98 -1.84 -14.43
CA VAL A 163 -12.58 -2.64 -13.27
C VAL A 163 -13.75 -3.52 -12.82
N LYS A 164 -13.58 -4.85 -12.90
CA LYS A 164 -14.62 -5.82 -12.54
C LYS A 164 -14.08 -6.77 -11.45
N MET A 165 -14.81 -6.88 -10.34
CA MET A 165 -14.45 -7.84 -9.29
C MET A 165 -14.69 -9.27 -9.77
N THR A 166 -13.61 -10.05 -9.84
CA THR A 166 -13.70 -11.49 -10.09
C THR A 166 -14.25 -12.22 -8.85
N PRO A 167 -14.72 -13.48 -8.96
CA PRO A 167 -15.12 -14.27 -7.80
C PRO A 167 -14.02 -14.34 -6.73
N GLU A 168 -12.76 -14.48 -7.12
CA GLU A 168 -11.60 -14.55 -6.23
C GLU A 168 -11.39 -13.22 -5.47
N VAL A 169 -11.54 -12.08 -6.15
CA VAL A 169 -11.46 -10.75 -5.53
C VAL A 169 -12.60 -10.56 -4.52
N ARG A 170 -13.82 -11.01 -4.85
CA ARG A 170 -14.97 -10.96 -3.93
C ARG A 170 -14.69 -11.79 -2.67
N GLU A 171 -14.18 -13.01 -2.83
CA GLU A 171 -13.79 -13.88 -1.70
C GLU A 171 -12.75 -13.21 -0.78
N ILE A 172 -11.75 -12.51 -1.35
CA ILE A 172 -10.78 -11.76 -0.56
C ILE A 172 -11.47 -10.73 0.34
N TYR A 173 -12.39 -9.94 -0.19
CA TYR A 173 -13.09 -8.90 0.58
C TYR A 173 -14.09 -9.44 1.59
N GLN A 174 -14.72 -10.57 1.32
CA GLN A 174 -15.56 -11.29 2.28
C GLN A 174 -14.74 -11.81 3.46
N LYS A 175 -13.57 -12.37 3.18
CA LYS A 175 -12.71 -13.01 4.19
C LYS A 175 -11.89 -12.01 4.99
N TYR A 176 -11.22 -11.10 4.33
CA TYR A 176 -10.25 -10.19 4.94
C TYR A 176 -10.79 -8.76 5.13
N GLY A 177 -11.73 -8.34 4.32
CA GLY A 177 -12.17 -6.95 4.22
C GLY A 177 -11.18 -6.09 3.44
N GLY A 178 -11.42 -4.78 3.42
CA GLY A 178 -10.61 -3.82 2.70
C GLY A 178 -11.44 -2.68 2.11
N THR A 179 -10.96 -2.13 0.97
CA THR A 179 -11.55 -0.97 0.31
C THR A 179 -11.65 -1.18 -1.20
N PRO A 180 -12.58 -2.06 -1.67
CA PRO A 180 -12.67 -2.47 -3.07
C PRO A 180 -12.85 -1.32 -4.06
N HIS A 181 -13.48 -0.22 -3.65
CA HIS A 181 -13.68 0.96 -4.49
C HIS A 181 -12.38 1.67 -4.93
N LEU A 182 -11.22 1.32 -4.35
CA LEU A 182 -9.93 1.86 -4.76
C LEU A 182 -9.20 0.97 -5.77
N ASP A 183 -9.71 -0.24 -6.02
CA ASP A 183 -9.09 -1.19 -6.93
C ASP A 183 -9.02 -0.67 -8.37
N GLY A 184 -7.89 -0.98 -9.04
CA GLY A 184 -7.64 -0.50 -10.39
C GLY A 184 -7.41 1.01 -10.52
N GLN A 185 -7.34 1.75 -9.39
CA GLN A 185 -7.22 3.20 -9.38
C GLN A 185 -6.02 3.75 -8.59
N TYR A 186 -5.48 2.96 -7.66
CA TYR A 186 -4.33 3.32 -6.83
C TYR A 186 -3.31 2.19 -6.83
N THR A 187 -2.03 2.53 -6.67
CA THR A 187 -0.96 1.53 -6.58
C THR A 187 -0.85 1.01 -5.16
N VAL A 188 -1.08 -0.29 -4.99
CA VAL A 188 -0.74 -1.02 -3.77
C VAL A 188 0.67 -1.57 -3.92
N PHE A 189 1.58 -1.19 -3.01
CA PHE A 189 3.00 -1.52 -3.14
C PHE A 189 3.56 -2.32 -1.96
N GLY A 190 2.72 -2.72 -1.02
CA GLY A 190 3.12 -3.52 0.13
C GLY A 190 1.95 -3.91 1.03
N GLU A 191 2.28 -4.53 2.14
CA GLU A 191 1.32 -4.91 3.17
C GLU A 191 1.94 -4.93 4.56
N VAL A 192 1.12 -4.70 5.58
CA VAL A 192 1.51 -4.86 6.98
C VAL A 192 1.60 -6.35 7.32
N VAL A 193 2.74 -6.77 7.87
CA VAL A 193 3.00 -8.16 8.29
C VAL A 193 3.13 -8.31 9.81
N GLU A 194 3.44 -7.22 10.52
CA GLU A 194 3.43 -7.14 11.99
C GLU A 194 2.86 -5.80 12.45
N GLY A 195 2.21 -5.77 13.61
CA GLY A 195 1.64 -4.54 14.20
C GLY A 195 0.24 -4.20 13.68
N MET A 196 -0.56 -5.20 13.27
CA MET A 196 -1.95 -5.01 12.89
C MET A 196 -2.79 -4.40 14.03
N ASP A 197 -2.50 -4.75 15.26
CA ASP A 197 -3.09 -4.18 16.47
C ASP A 197 -2.73 -2.70 16.65
N VAL A 198 -1.52 -2.30 16.26
CA VAL A 198 -1.09 -0.89 16.26
C VAL A 198 -1.88 -0.09 15.22
N VAL A 199 -2.07 -0.63 14.01
CA VAL A 199 -2.91 0.01 12.98
C VAL A 199 -4.36 0.09 13.45
N ASP A 200 -4.89 -0.97 14.09
CA ASP A 200 -6.25 -0.95 14.66
C ASP A 200 -6.40 0.11 15.77
N LYS A 201 -5.38 0.27 16.61
CA LYS A 201 -5.35 1.33 17.64
C LYS A 201 -5.34 2.72 17.00
N ILE A 202 -4.51 2.96 15.98
CA ILE A 202 -4.42 4.26 15.32
C ILE A 202 -5.73 4.62 14.62
N GLN A 203 -6.36 3.68 13.90
CA GLN A 203 -7.58 3.97 13.15
C GLN A 203 -8.81 4.27 14.03
N ARG A 204 -8.71 4.02 15.36
CA ARG A 204 -9.78 4.27 16.33
C ARG A 204 -9.62 5.57 17.13
N VAL A 205 -8.59 6.34 16.89
CA VAL A 205 -8.37 7.59 17.62
C VAL A 205 -9.42 8.63 17.27
N GLU A 206 -9.67 9.53 18.18
CA GLU A 206 -10.53 10.69 17.93
C GLU A 206 -9.87 11.61 16.90
N THR A 207 -10.67 12.09 15.94
CA THR A 207 -10.23 12.98 14.87
C THR A 207 -11.06 14.25 14.83
N ASP A 208 -10.48 15.31 14.30
CA ASP A 208 -11.19 16.55 13.99
C ASP A 208 -12.04 16.46 12.71
N ASP A 209 -12.71 17.55 12.34
CA ASP A 209 -13.57 17.63 11.14
C ASP A 209 -12.79 17.40 9.82
N ASN A 210 -11.46 17.49 9.84
CA ASN A 210 -10.56 17.24 8.71
C ASN A 210 -9.99 15.81 8.74
N ALA A 211 -10.52 14.95 9.61
CA ALA A 211 -10.02 13.59 9.85
C ALA A 211 -8.56 13.54 10.35
N ARG A 212 -8.03 14.63 10.92
CA ARG A 212 -6.74 14.65 11.59
C ARG A 212 -6.93 14.15 13.04
N PRO A 213 -6.06 13.23 13.54
CA PRO A 213 -6.06 12.87 14.96
C PRO A 213 -5.94 14.09 15.87
N VAL A 214 -6.82 14.18 16.90
CA VAL A 214 -6.80 15.26 17.90
C VAL A 214 -5.48 15.24 18.67
N GLY A 215 -4.99 14.05 19.02
CA GLY A 215 -3.63 13.85 19.53
C GLY A 215 -2.69 13.44 18.39
N ASP A 216 -1.60 14.17 18.22
CA ASP A 216 -0.60 13.84 17.19
C ASP A 216 -0.09 12.39 17.34
N ILE A 217 -0.10 11.64 16.25
CA ILE A 217 0.50 10.31 16.16
C ILE A 217 1.57 10.37 15.07
N ARG A 218 2.81 10.00 15.44
CA ARG A 218 3.98 10.16 14.57
C ARG A 218 4.66 8.84 14.25
N ILE A 219 5.28 8.77 13.09
CA ILE A 219 6.35 7.84 12.81
C ILE A 219 7.61 8.42 13.47
N LEU A 220 8.06 7.83 14.55
CA LEU A 220 9.26 8.26 15.28
C LEU A 220 10.53 7.89 14.51
N LYS A 221 10.52 6.71 13.88
CA LYS A 221 11.63 6.18 13.09
C LYS A 221 11.15 5.18 12.05
N ALA A 222 11.69 5.30 10.83
CA ALA A 222 11.54 4.29 9.79
C ALA A 222 12.91 3.65 9.49
N THR A 223 12.97 2.30 9.39
CA THR A 223 14.22 1.56 9.11
C THR A 223 13.95 0.36 8.21
N ILE A 224 14.90 0.06 7.33
CA ILE A 224 14.89 -1.20 6.56
C ILE A 224 15.45 -2.28 7.47
N VAL A 225 14.76 -3.40 7.63
CA VAL A 225 15.15 -4.48 8.55
C VAL A 225 15.47 -5.81 7.84
N GLU A 226 15.04 -5.95 6.59
CA GLU A 226 15.37 -7.07 5.68
C GLU A 226 15.41 -6.58 4.24
#